data_f49ee57b8d9f4c324ce61f5e19f1df4f
#
_entry.id   f49ee57b8d9f4c324ce61f5e19f1df4f
#
_cell.length_a   1.000
_cell.length_b   1.000
_cell.length_c   1.000
_cell.angle_alpha   90.00
_cell.angle_beta   90.00
_cell.angle_gamma   90.00
#
_symmetry.space_group_name_H-M   'P 1'
#
loop_
_entity.id
_entity.type
_entity.pdbx_description
1 polymer ?
#
loop_
_entity_poly.entity_id
_entity_poly.type
_entity_poly.pdbx_seq_one_letter_code
_entity_poly.pdbx_strand_id
1 'polypeptide(L)'
;GSIPDTCRLFVIRSEGPVFCAGANLKEITDGTIDGGDFQYMTNAIASLAMPSLAIVEGDVFGGGAELLFSCDFRLGVTGKHLKIPAAAVGLCYPVEGIQRMTQRLGSTLVRKLLLTTELVSFEELSQHNAFDWLVASNEIKAESDAVIARLTGLAPLSMAAMLAIIKSEEEGRFDSATAQV
;
A
#
# COMPACT_ATOMS: atom_id res chain seq x y z
N GLY A 1 -17.37 10.71 4.30
CA GLY A 1 -17.38 11.94 3.48
C GLY A 1 -16.88 11.61 2.08
N SER A 2 -17.42 12.24 1.06
CA SER A 2 -16.96 12.08 -0.33
C SER A 2 -15.64 12.83 -0.54
N ILE A 3 -14.74 12.26 -1.33
CA ILE A 3 -13.51 12.93 -1.76
C ILE A 3 -13.92 14.05 -2.74
N PRO A 4 -13.41 15.29 -2.59
CA PRO A 4 -13.72 16.37 -3.51
C PRO A 4 -13.22 16.08 -4.93
N ASP A 5 -13.99 16.47 -5.97
CA ASP A 5 -13.61 16.30 -7.39
C ASP A 5 -12.33 17.06 -7.78
N THR A 6 -11.91 18.02 -6.95
CA THR A 6 -10.66 18.78 -7.13
C THR A 6 -9.42 18.03 -6.58
N CYS A 7 -9.61 16.92 -5.89
CA CYS A 7 -8.51 16.12 -5.34
C CYS A 7 -7.73 15.44 -6.48
N ARG A 8 -6.41 15.58 -6.49
CA ARG A 8 -5.53 15.06 -7.54
C ARG A 8 -4.62 13.93 -7.07
N LEU A 9 -4.45 13.81 -5.77
CA LEU A 9 -3.57 12.82 -5.15
C LEU A 9 -4.10 12.52 -3.76
N PHE A 10 -4.21 11.24 -3.43
CA PHE A 10 -4.43 10.79 -2.06
C PHE A 10 -3.07 10.48 -1.43
N VAL A 11 -2.81 11.06 -0.26
CA VAL A 11 -1.56 10.80 0.49
C VAL A 11 -1.90 10.24 1.85
N ILE A 12 -1.28 9.11 2.19
CA ILE A 12 -1.30 8.56 3.54
C ILE A 12 0.10 8.66 4.15
N ARG A 13 0.19 9.20 5.35
CA ARG A 13 1.43 9.38 6.11
C ARG A 13 1.15 9.16 7.58
N SER A 14 2.09 8.61 8.30
CA SER A 14 2.03 8.54 9.76
C SER A 14 3.06 9.47 10.38
N GLU A 15 2.80 9.89 11.60
CA GLU A 15 3.78 10.56 12.45
C GLU A 15 4.35 9.56 13.47
N GLY A 16 5.68 9.58 13.66
CA GLY A 16 6.35 8.75 14.64
C GLY A 16 7.08 7.52 14.08
N PRO A 17 7.61 6.66 14.98
CA PRO A 17 8.53 5.58 14.61
C PRO A 17 7.85 4.37 13.94
N VAL A 18 6.54 4.30 13.96
CA VAL A 18 5.74 3.22 13.35
C VAL A 18 4.74 3.83 12.38
N PHE A 19 4.76 3.36 11.13
CA PHE A 19 3.78 3.76 10.12
C PHE A 19 2.39 3.23 10.47
N CYS A 20 2.31 1.94 10.75
CA CYS A 20 1.09 1.28 11.19
C CYS A 20 1.46 0.02 11.98
N ALA A 21 0.92 -0.08 13.19
CA ALA A 21 1.15 -1.22 14.09
C ALA A 21 0.26 -2.44 13.77
N GLY A 22 -0.64 -2.32 12.80
CA GLY A 22 -1.66 -3.31 12.49
C GLY A 22 -2.88 -3.19 13.41
N ALA A 23 -3.77 -4.17 13.31
CA ALA A 23 -4.96 -4.24 14.15
C ALA A 23 -4.59 -4.63 15.60
N ASN A 24 -5.37 -4.12 16.54
CA ASN A 24 -5.26 -4.52 17.94
C ASN A 24 -5.72 -5.99 18.09
N LEU A 25 -4.76 -6.88 18.36
CA LEU A 25 -5.03 -8.33 18.47
C LEU A 25 -6.11 -8.65 19.52
N LYS A 26 -6.20 -7.86 20.59
CA LYS A 26 -7.22 -8.04 21.62
C LYS A 26 -8.61 -7.74 21.07
N GLU A 27 -8.77 -6.66 20.32
CA GLU A 27 -10.04 -6.26 19.70
C GLU A 27 -10.49 -7.23 18.61
N ILE A 28 -9.54 -7.87 17.91
CA ILE A 28 -9.85 -8.97 16.97
C ILE A 28 -10.36 -10.20 17.75
N THR A 29 -9.67 -10.57 18.84
CA THR A 29 -10.03 -11.76 19.62
C THR A 29 -11.36 -11.59 20.34
N ASP A 30 -11.65 -10.38 20.84
CA ASP A 30 -12.90 -10.03 21.50
C ASP A 30 -14.06 -9.77 20.52
N GLY A 31 -13.81 -9.83 19.20
CA GLY A 31 -14.82 -9.57 18.17
C GLY A 31 -15.28 -8.11 18.09
N THR A 32 -14.54 -7.18 18.69
CA THR A 32 -14.87 -5.74 18.73
C THR A 32 -14.53 -5.06 17.40
N ILE A 33 -13.54 -5.55 16.66
CA ILE A 33 -13.21 -5.11 15.31
C ILE A 33 -13.64 -6.20 14.31
N ASP A 34 -14.52 -5.82 13.41
CA ASP A 34 -14.80 -6.63 12.22
C ASP A 34 -13.68 -6.38 11.19
N GLY A 35 -12.98 -7.46 10.81
CA GLY A 35 -11.96 -7.40 9.74
C GLY A 35 -12.49 -6.85 8.42
N GLY A 36 -13.81 -6.88 8.22
CA GLY A 36 -14.50 -6.34 7.04
C GLY A 36 -14.33 -4.83 6.86
N ASP A 37 -14.37 -4.05 7.93
CA ASP A 37 -14.22 -2.58 7.86
C ASP A 37 -12.81 -2.19 7.38
N PHE A 38 -11.79 -2.90 7.89
CA PHE A 38 -10.41 -2.66 7.46
C PHE A 38 -10.22 -3.03 5.98
N GLN A 39 -10.77 -4.17 5.57
CA GLN A 39 -10.72 -4.61 4.18
C GLN A 39 -11.49 -3.67 3.24
N TYR A 40 -12.65 -3.17 3.67
CA TYR A 40 -13.38 -2.15 2.94
C TYR A 40 -12.54 -0.88 2.73
N MET A 41 -11.85 -0.42 3.76
CA MET A 41 -10.96 0.76 3.67
C MET A 41 -9.80 0.53 2.71
N THR A 42 -9.10 -0.61 2.80
CA THR A 42 -7.95 -0.91 1.93
C THR A 42 -8.38 -1.10 0.47
N ASN A 43 -9.54 -1.72 0.23
CA ASN A 43 -10.12 -1.84 -1.09
C ASN A 43 -10.58 -0.49 -1.66
N ALA A 44 -11.15 0.39 -0.81
CA ALA A 44 -11.51 1.75 -1.23
C ALA A 44 -10.27 2.56 -1.66
N ILE A 45 -9.14 2.44 -0.95
CA ILE A 45 -7.88 3.08 -1.35
C ILE A 45 -7.37 2.49 -2.68
N ALA A 46 -7.36 1.17 -2.81
CA ALA A 46 -6.90 0.51 -4.03
C ALA A 46 -7.74 0.86 -5.27
N SER A 47 -9.03 1.16 -5.08
CA SER A 47 -9.96 1.52 -6.16
C SER A 47 -10.08 3.02 -6.43
N LEU A 48 -9.28 3.88 -5.79
CA LEU A 48 -9.29 5.31 -6.07
C LEU A 48 -9.06 5.59 -7.56
N ALA A 49 -9.85 6.51 -8.13
CA ALA A 49 -9.68 6.95 -9.51
C ALA A 49 -8.53 7.96 -9.70
N MET A 50 -7.90 8.39 -8.61
CA MET A 50 -6.72 9.26 -8.59
C MET A 50 -5.53 8.50 -8.00
N PRO A 51 -4.29 8.88 -8.30
CA PRO A 51 -3.11 8.29 -7.68
C PRO A 51 -3.13 8.37 -6.16
N SER A 52 -2.57 7.36 -5.53
CA SER A 52 -2.38 7.27 -4.09
C SER A 52 -0.91 7.04 -3.74
N LEU A 53 -0.42 7.73 -2.71
CA LEU A 53 0.97 7.70 -2.24
C LEU A 53 1.02 7.40 -0.75
N ALA A 54 1.73 6.35 -0.36
CA ALA A 54 2.12 6.10 1.02
C ALA A 54 3.51 6.68 1.29
N ILE A 55 3.64 7.55 2.31
CA ILE A 55 4.92 8.07 2.80
C ILE A 55 5.21 7.37 4.13
N VAL A 56 6.25 6.54 4.16
CA VAL A 56 6.50 5.57 5.22
C VAL A 56 7.80 5.88 5.93
N GLU A 57 7.70 6.55 7.07
CA GLU A 57 8.83 6.97 7.90
C GLU A 57 9.09 6.04 9.11
N GLY A 58 8.25 5.05 9.30
CA GLY A 58 8.31 4.11 10.43
C GLY A 58 8.10 2.67 10.01
N ASP A 59 8.32 1.75 10.96
CA ASP A 59 8.10 0.33 10.75
C ASP A 59 6.64 0.02 10.41
N VAL A 60 6.43 -1.09 9.68
CA VAL A 60 5.12 -1.53 9.21
C VAL A 60 4.80 -2.91 9.79
N PHE A 61 3.66 -3.05 10.47
CA PHE A 61 3.26 -4.31 11.06
C PHE A 61 1.85 -4.74 10.64
N GLY A 62 1.67 -6.05 10.44
CA GLY A 62 0.37 -6.68 10.22
C GLY A 62 -0.45 -6.03 9.11
N GLY A 63 -1.66 -5.55 9.42
CA GLY A 63 -2.53 -4.85 8.47
C GLY A 63 -1.92 -3.59 7.85
N GLY A 64 -0.89 -3.01 8.49
CA GLY A 64 -0.14 -1.91 7.90
C GLY A 64 0.50 -2.25 6.55
N ALA A 65 0.87 -3.52 6.34
CA ALA A 65 1.36 -3.97 5.04
C ALA A 65 0.26 -3.91 3.97
N GLU A 66 -0.96 -4.31 4.31
CA GLU A 66 -2.08 -4.23 3.37
C GLU A 66 -2.42 -2.77 3.03
N LEU A 67 -2.42 -1.88 4.02
CA LEU A 67 -2.59 -0.45 3.81
C LEU A 67 -1.50 0.11 2.88
N LEU A 68 -0.23 -0.25 3.12
CA LEU A 68 0.91 0.15 2.29
C LEU A 68 0.74 -0.30 0.83
N PHE A 69 0.41 -1.59 0.62
CA PHE A 69 0.27 -2.15 -0.73
C PHE A 69 -1.09 -1.85 -1.39
N SER A 70 -2.00 -1.18 -0.71
CA SER A 70 -3.21 -0.62 -1.31
C SER A 70 -2.97 0.70 -2.03
N CYS A 71 -1.86 1.39 -1.73
CA CYS A 71 -1.47 2.60 -2.44
C CYS A 71 -0.78 2.28 -3.77
N ASP A 72 -0.91 3.18 -4.75
CA ASP A 72 -0.27 3.04 -6.06
C ASP A 72 1.25 3.24 -5.94
N PHE A 73 1.69 4.25 -5.16
CA PHE A 73 3.09 4.58 -4.94
C PHE A 73 3.48 4.48 -3.46
N ARG A 74 4.75 4.18 -3.21
CA ARG A 74 5.34 4.05 -1.87
C ARG A 74 6.69 4.75 -1.83
N LEU A 75 6.82 5.73 -0.95
CA LEU A 75 8.07 6.39 -0.60
C LEU A 75 8.44 5.99 0.83
N GLY A 76 9.57 5.33 1.00
CA GLY A 76 10.06 4.85 2.29
C GLY A 76 11.37 5.47 2.72
N VAL A 77 11.72 5.31 3.99
CA VAL A 77 13.05 5.64 4.51
C VAL A 77 13.86 4.38 4.81
N THR A 78 15.16 4.45 4.60
CA THR A 78 16.11 3.37 4.93
C THR A 78 16.14 3.07 6.43
N GLY A 79 16.54 1.84 6.79
CA GLY A 79 16.66 1.40 8.18
C GLY A 79 15.33 1.09 8.87
N LYS A 80 14.25 0.89 8.12
CA LYS A 80 12.94 0.46 8.61
C LYS A 80 12.61 -0.96 8.15
N HIS A 81 11.56 -1.52 8.77
CA HIS A 81 11.23 -2.92 8.60
C HIS A 81 9.73 -3.12 8.41
N LEU A 82 9.41 -4.25 7.80
CA LEU A 82 8.05 -4.76 7.68
C LEU A 82 7.95 -6.18 8.27
N LYS A 83 6.88 -6.45 9.00
CA LYS A 83 6.56 -7.78 9.51
C LYS A 83 5.05 -8.04 9.46
N ILE A 84 4.67 -9.22 8.97
CA ILE A 84 3.28 -9.69 8.97
C ILE A 84 3.16 -10.91 9.89
N PRO A 85 2.75 -10.74 11.16
CA PRO A 85 2.73 -11.82 12.13
C PRO A 85 1.47 -12.69 12.06
N ALA A 86 0.61 -12.58 11.06
CA ALA A 86 -0.70 -13.23 11.00
C ALA A 86 -0.63 -14.74 11.24
N ALA A 87 0.26 -15.46 10.55
CA ALA A 87 0.43 -16.90 10.73
C ALA A 87 0.93 -17.28 12.14
N ALA A 88 1.75 -16.44 12.78
CA ALA A 88 2.25 -16.68 14.13
C ALA A 88 1.15 -16.58 15.21
N VAL A 89 0.06 -15.87 14.91
CA VAL A 89 -1.09 -15.72 15.83
C VAL A 89 -2.32 -16.50 15.35
N GLY A 90 -2.16 -17.39 14.38
CA GLY A 90 -3.25 -18.26 13.89
C GLY A 90 -4.29 -17.54 13.02
N LEU A 91 -3.98 -16.37 12.48
CA LEU A 91 -4.87 -15.63 11.59
C LEU A 91 -4.52 -15.90 10.13
N CYS A 92 -5.56 -16.03 9.29
CA CYS A 92 -5.43 -15.97 7.85
C CYS A 92 -5.44 -14.52 7.38
N TYR A 93 -4.50 -14.16 6.53
CA TYR A 93 -4.48 -12.82 5.93
C TYR A 93 -5.60 -12.70 4.87
N PRO A 94 -6.21 -11.51 4.69
CA PRO A 94 -7.29 -11.34 3.72
C PRO A 94 -6.89 -11.70 2.30
N VAL A 95 -7.81 -12.32 1.56
CA VAL A 95 -7.56 -12.83 0.20
C VAL A 95 -7.11 -11.73 -0.74
N GLU A 96 -7.79 -10.59 -0.73
CA GLU A 96 -7.50 -9.43 -1.57
C GLU A 96 -6.13 -8.81 -1.23
N GLY A 97 -5.76 -8.82 0.06
CA GLY A 97 -4.44 -8.39 0.52
C GLY A 97 -3.33 -9.30 -0.01
N ILE A 98 -3.55 -10.64 0.05
CA ILE A 98 -2.61 -11.62 -0.52
C ILE A 98 -2.48 -11.44 -2.04
N GLN A 99 -3.58 -11.29 -2.75
CA GLN A 99 -3.59 -11.09 -4.20
C GLN A 99 -2.82 -9.83 -4.58
N ARG A 100 -3.12 -8.70 -3.95
CA ARG A 100 -2.48 -7.41 -4.18
C ARG A 100 -0.97 -7.46 -3.93
N MET A 101 -0.55 -8.04 -2.79
CA MET A 101 0.86 -8.22 -2.50
C MET A 101 1.53 -9.15 -3.52
N THR A 102 0.87 -10.24 -3.92
CA THR A 102 1.43 -11.20 -4.88
C THR A 102 1.64 -10.58 -6.26
N GLN A 103 0.71 -9.75 -6.71
CA GLN A 103 0.84 -9.02 -7.97
C GLN A 103 2.01 -8.03 -7.96
N ARG A 104 2.22 -7.33 -6.83
CA ARG A 104 3.23 -6.29 -6.71
C ARG A 104 4.63 -6.81 -6.37
N LEU A 105 4.73 -7.83 -5.53
CA LEU A 105 6.00 -8.33 -4.96
C LEU A 105 6.42 -9.69 -5.50
N GLY A 106 5.53 -10.37 -6.20
CA GLY A 106 5.74 -11.74 -6.62
C GLY A 106 5.53 -12.76 -5.48
N SER A 107 5.16 -13.97 -5.86
CA SER A 107 4.77 -15.03 -4.92
C SER A 107 5.90 -15.49 -3.97
N THR A 108 7.16 -15.35 -4.38
CA THR A 108 8.32 -15.79 -3.57
C THR A 108 8.46 -14.92 -2.31
N LEU A 109 8.45 -13.60 -2.48
CA LEU A 109 8.56 -12.69 -1.35
C LEU A 109 7.31 -12.75 -0.46
N VAL A 110 6.12 -12.85 -1.05
CA VAL A 110 4.87 -12.95 -0.28
C VAL A 110 4.84 -14.22 0.57
N ARG A 111 5.32 -15.36 0.07
CA ARG A 111 5.48 -16.57 0.91
C ARG A 111 6.42 -16.31 2.10
N LYS A 112 7.56 -15.67 1.87
CA LYS A 112 8.48 -15.30 2.94
C LYS A 112 7.77 -14.43 3.98
N LEU A 113 7.14 -13.34 3.58
CA LEU A 113 6.46 -12.41 4.49
C LEU A 113 5.34 -13.07 5.31
N LEU A 114 4.48 -13.85 4.65
CA LEU A 114 3.27 -14.39 5.29
C LEU A 114 3.50 -15.69 6.05
N LEU A 115 4.37 -16.58 5.55
CA LEU A 115 4.52 -17.92 6.09
C LEU A 115 5.69 -18.06 7.07
N THR A 116 6.76 -17.27 6.92
CA THR A 116 7.87 -17.28 7.88
C THR A 116 7.70 -16.21 8.96
N THR A 117 6.88 -15.20 8.70
CA THR A 117 6.66 -14.05 9.60
C THR A 117 7.96 -13.31 9.99
N GLU A 118 8.98 -13.40 9.15
CA GLU A 118 10.26 -12.74 9.36
C GLU A 118 10.11 -11.21 9.35
N LEU A 119 11.00 -10.55 10.08
CA LEU A 119 11.18 -9.11 10.00
C LEU A 119 12.07 -8.82 8.79
N VAL A 120 11.54 -8.12 7.78
CA VAL A 120 12.24 -7.85 6.52
C VAL A 120 12.53 -6.35 6.42
N SER A 121 13.77 -5.99 6.07
CA SER A 121 14.16 -4.58 5.94
C SER A 121 13.56 -3.93 4.69
N PHE A 122 13.39 -2.60 4.70
CA PHE A 122 12.92 -1.87 3.52
C PHE A 122 13.92 -1.95 2.37
N GLU A 123 15.21 -2.07 2.67
CA GLU A 123 16.27 -2.28 1.67
C GLU A 123 16.08 -3.61 0.93
N GLU A 124 15.78 -4.69 1.65
CA GLU A 124 15.48 -5.98 1.04
C GLU A 124 14.17 -5.93 0.25
N LEU A 125 13.12 -5.35 0.82
CA LEU A 125 11.83 -5.16 0.14
C LEU A 125 11.97 -4.34 -1.15
N SER A 126 12.84 -3.33 -1.15
CA SER A 126 13.10 -2.48 -2.32
C SER A 126 13.74 -3.24 -3.48
N GLN A 127 14.54 -4.30 -3.20
CA GLN A 127 15.08 -5.19 -4.23
C GLN A 127 13.97 -5.96 -4.99
N HIS A 128 12.76 -6.01 -4.40
CA HIS A 128 11.57 -6.62 -4.99
C HIS A 128 10.52 -5.58 -5.41
N ASN A 129 10.94 -4.34 -5.65
CA ASN A 129 10.09 -3.23 -6.10
C ASN A 129 8.94 -2.88 -5.11
N ALA A 130 9.12 -3.16 -3.82
CA ALA A 130 8.13 -2.80 -2.81
C ALA A 130 8.02 -1.29 -2.59
N PHE A 131 9.08 -0.53 -2.88
CA PHE A 131 9.11 0.93 -2.80
C PHE A 131 9.51 1.51 -4.16
N ASP A 132 8.80 2.57 -4.56
CA ASP A 132 9.10 3.34 -5.77
C ASP A 132 10.28 4.29 -5.51
N TRP A 133 10.40 4.76 -4.26
CA TRP A 133 11.52 5.57 -3.75
C TRP A 133 11.89 5.10 -2.34
N LEU A 134 13.17 4.91 -2.10
CA LEU A 134 13.72 4.61 -0.78
C LEU A 134 14.89 5.56 -0.53
N VAL A 135 14.74 6.43 0.47
CA VAL A 135 15.69 7.53 0.76
C VAL A 135 16.15 7.52 2.21
N ALA A 136 17.17 8.31 2.54
CA ALA A 136 17.56 8.50 3.93
C ALA A 136 16.52 9.35 4.68
N SER A 137 16.41 9.17 6.01
CA SER A 137 15.41 9.89 6.82
C SER A 137 15.49 11.41 6.73
N ASN A 138 16.70 11.96 6.54
CA ASN A 138 16.89 13.40 6.39
C ASN A 138 16.48 13.94 5.00
N GLU A 139 16.24 13.06 4.03
CA GLU A 139 15.86 13.41 2.66
C GLU A 139 14.34 13.27 2.42
N ILE A 140 13.62 12.58 3.31
CA ILE A 140 12.21 12.21 3.10
C ILE A 140 11.32 13.43 2.83
N LYS A 141 11.57 14.56 3.51
CA LYS A 141 10.75 15.76 3.31
C LYS A 141 10.93 16.32 1.90
N ALA A 142 12.17 16.47 1.44
CA ALA A 142 12.47 17.00 0.12
C ALA A 142 11.93 16.06 -0.98
N GLU A 143 12.13 14.75 -0.84
CA GLU A 143 11.63 13.77 -1.82
C GLU A 143 10.10 13.72 -1.83
N SER A 144 9.44 13.72 -0.66
CA SER A 144 7.98 13.72 -0.61
C SER A 144 7.38 14.98 -1.28
N ASP A 145 7.96 16.16 -1.01
CA ASP A 145 7.52 17.40 -1.64
C ASP A 145 7.71 17.34 -3.18
N ALA A 146 8.83 16.78 -3.65
CA ALA A 146 9.11 16.61 -5.08
C ALA A 146 8.16 15.61 -5.76
N VAL A 147 7.91 14.45 -5.14
CA VAL A 147 6.97 13.44 -5.67
C VAL A 147 5.55 14.00 -5.72
N ILE A 148 5.08 14.65 -4.66
CA ILE A 148 3.75 15.26 -4.62
C ILE A 148 3.62 16.32 -5.71
N ALA A 149 4.59 17.22 -5.85
CA ALA A 149 4.58 18.27 -6.87
C ALA A 149 4.55 17.66 -8.29
N ARG A 150 5.33 16.60 -8.52
CA ARG A 150 5.34 15.87 -9.80
C ARG A 150 3.98 15.29 -10.12
N LEU A 151 3.40 14.50 -9.19
CA LEU A 151 2.11 13.82 -9.42
C LEU A 151 0.94 14.81 -9.57
N THR A 152 0.92 15.88 -8.79
CA THR A 152 -0.16 16.87 -8.85
C THR A 152 -0.02 17.85 -10.03
N GLY A 153 1.17 17.98 -10.63
CA GLY A 153 1.45 18.80 -11.80
C GLY A 153 1.05 18.18 -13.13
N LEU A 154 0.74 16.87 -13.16
CA LEU A 154 0.37 16.16 -14.38
C LEU A 154 -1.12 16.32 -14.72
N ALA A 155 -1.49 15.98 -15.97
CA ALA A 155 -2.86 16.05 -16.46
C ALA A 155 -3.75 15.01 -15.76
N PRO A 156 -4.74 15.42 -14.94
CA PRO A 156 -5.46 14.50 -14.06
C PRO A 156 -6.31 13.47 -14.82
N LEU A 157 -6.93 13.85 -15.92
CA LEU A 157 -7.75 12.93 -16.72
C LEU A 157 -6.89 11.85 -17.40
N SER A 158 -5.72 12.23 -17.89
CA SER A 158 -4.76 11.27 -18.48
C SER A 158 -4.26 10.27 -17.44
N MET A 159 -3.92 10.75 -16.24
CA MET A 159 -3.48 9.89 -15.14
C MET A 159 -4.59 8.94 -14.70
N ALA A 160 -5.82 9.44 -14.53
CA ALA A 160 -6.97 8.62 -14.14
C ALA A 160 -7.25 7.52 -15.17
N ALA A 161 -7.22 7.84 -16.47
CA ALA A 161 -7.44 6.88 -17.54
C ALA A 161 -6.36 5.77 -17.55
N MET A 162 -5.08 6.15 -17.50
CA MET A 162 -3.98 5.18 -17.44
C MET A 162 -4.04 4.32 -16.18
N LEU A 163 -4.33 4.92 -15.03
CA LEU A 163 -4.46 4.20 -13.76
C LEU A 163 -5.59 3.17 -13.79
N ALA A 164 -6.74 3.54 -14.38
CA ALA A 164 -7.87 2.61 -14.53
C ALA A 164 -7.52 1.41 -15.40
N ILE A 165 -6.77 1.62 -16.50
CA ILE A 165 -6.30 0.54 -17.37
C ILE A 165 -5.33 -0.37 -16.60
N ILE A 166 -4.33 0.19 -15.92
CA ILE A 166 -3.35 -0.56 -15.13
C ILE A 166 -4.05 -1.43 -14.07
N LYS A 167 -4.99 -0.85 -13.31
CA LYS A 167 -5.75 -1.58 -12.27
C LYS A 167 -6.60 -2.69 -12.87
N SER A 168 -7.22 -2.46 -14.03
CA SER A 168 -7.99 -3.48 -14.73
C SER A 168 -7.12 -4.66 -15.21
N GLU A 169 -5.90 -4.39 -15.68
CA GLU A 169 -4.91 -5.41 -16.04
C GLU A 169 -4.45 -6.22 -14.81
N GLU A 170 -4.13 -5.53 -13.69
CA GLU A 170 -3.73 -6.18 -12.45
C GLU A 170 -4.83 -7.14 -11.93
N GLU A 171 -6.10 -6.80 -12.12
CA GLU A 171 -7.24 -7.63 -11.71
C GLU A 171 -7.62 -8.72 -12.73
N GLY A 172 -6.93 -8.80 -13.89
CA GLY A 172 -7.25 -9.75 -14.96
C GLY A 172 -8.61 -9.48 -15.64
N ARG A 173 -9.13 -8.26 -15.51
CA ARG A 173 -10.43 -7.83 -16.05
C ARG A 173 -10.31 -7.01 -17.34
N PHE A 174 -9.10 -6.86 -17.87
CA PHE A 174 -8.91 -6.05 -19.07
C PHE A 174 -9.61 -6.68 -20.28
N ASP A 175 -10.58 -5.95 -20.82
CA ASP A 175 -11.18 -6.21 -22.13
C ASP A 175 -10.77 -5.08 -23.07
N SER A 176 -10.11 -5.41 -24.17
CA SER A 176 -9.67 -4.45 -25.19
C SER A 176 -10.82 -3.62 -25.79
N ALA A 177 -12.06 -4.04 -25.60
CA ALA A 177 -13.25 -3.27 -26.01
C ALA A 177 -13.48 -2.03 -25.12
N THR A 178 -12.93 -2.00 -23.91
CA THR A 178 -13.03 -0.86 -22.98
C THR A 178 -11.96 0.23 -23.20
N ALA A 179 -10.99 -0.02 -24.06
CA ALA A 179 -9.86 0.90 -24.33
C ALA A 179 -10.17 2.01 -25.36
N GLN A 180 -11.43 2.26 -25.67
CA GLN A 180 -11.82 3.42 -26.49
C GLN A 180 -12.09 4.63 -25.56
N VAL A 181 -11.01 5.37 -25.24
CA VAL A 181 -11.06 6.70 -24.61
C VAL A 181 -10.66 7.74 -25.63
#